data_8b837194614303c1ef8358279bd3acf6
#
_entry.id   8b837194614303c1ef8358279bd3acf6
#
_cell.length_a   1.000
_cell.length_b   1.000
_cell.length_c   1.000
_cell.angle_alpha   90.00
_cell.angle_beta   90.00
_cell.angle_gamma   90.00
#
_symmetry.space_group_name_H-M   'P 1'
#
loop_
_entity.id
_entity.type
_entity.pdbx_description
1 polymer ?
#
loop_
_entity_poly.entity_id
_entity_poly.type
_entity_poly.pdbx_seq_one_letter_code
_entity_poly.pdbx_strand_id
1 'polypeptide(L)'
;MKQVIIIGGGIIGLSSAYYLQQAGHRVTVIDKEDFHHNCSYGNAGYVCPSHFVPLATPGIIWKGLKWMFNSKSPFYVQPSLNGALIDWGVKFAKSATGKHVKTSAIPLRDIALLSQKEYEQWATVPGFDFAYEHKGLLEIFQTAPVAEHARHLVEKAHRLGLDTVLLDTAALQQLEPHTEI
;
A
#
# COMPACT_ATOMS: atom_id res chain seq x y z
N MET A 1 30.38 15.69 -4.10
CA MET A 1 29.30 16.39 -3.37
C MET A 1 28.48 17.21 -4.37
N LYS A 2 27.14 17.08 -4.40
CA LYS A 2 26.24 17.90 -5.23
C LYS A 2 25.27 18.65 -4.33
N GLN A 3 24.70 19.74 -4.82
CA GLN A 3 23.55 20.39 -4.19
C GLN A 3 22.28 19.83 -4.86
N VAL A 4 21.32 19.35 -4.06
CA VAL A 4 20.09 18.76 -4.52
C VAL A 4 18.92 19.47 -3.86
N ILE A 5 17.93 19.87 -4.65
CA ILE A 5 16.67 20.43 -4.16
C ILE A 5 15.60 19.40 -4.39
N ILE A 6 14.83 19.08 -3.34
CA ILE A 6 13.68 18.16 -3.39
C ILE A 6 12.42 19.00 -3.15
N ILE A 7 11.46 18.90 -4.04
CA ILE A 7 10.16 19.55 -3.92
C ILE A 7 9.14 18.53 -3.43
N GLY A 8 8.60 18.77 -2.24
CA GLY A 8 7.66 17.91 -1.54
C GLY A 8 8.28 17.20 -0.34
N GLY A 9 7.74 17.48 0.85
CA GLY A 9 8.16 16.94 2.15
C GLY A 9 7.33 15.75 2.62
N GLY A 10 6.70 15.00 1.70
CA GLY A 10 6.11 13.70 2.01
C GLY A 10 7.17 12.61 2.20
N ILE A 11 6.74 11.37 2.52
CA ILE A 11 7.65 10.25 2.81
C ILE A 11 8.67 10.01 1.68
N ILE A 12 8.27 10.13 0.42
CA ILE A 12 9.16 9.93 -0.72
C ILE A 12 10.27 11.00 -0.75
N GLY A 13 9.89 12.27 -0.58
CA GLY A 13 10.86 13.38 -0.56
C GLY A 13 11.81 13.32 0.62
N LEU A 14 11.29 13.05 1.82
CA LEU A 14 12.11 12.95 3.03
C LEU A 14 13.04 11.74 3.01
N SER A 15 12.57 10.56 2.56
CA SER A 15 13.41 9.38 2.39
C SER A 15 14.52 9.62 1.36
N SER A 16 14.18 10.26 0.24
CA SER A 16 15.17 10.63 -0.77
C SER A 16 16.21 11.60 -0.22
N ALA A 17 15.79 12.59 0.60
CA ALA A 17 16.69 13.53 1.25
C ALA A 17 17.65 12.82 2.20
N TYR A 18 17.13 11.90 3.03
CA TYR A 18 17.90 11.11 3.96
C TYR A 18 19.04 10.34 3.26
N TYR A 19 18.70 9.55 2.25
CA TYR A 19 19.69 8.74 1.54
C TYR A 19 20.69 9.58 0.71
N LEU A 20 20.24 10.68 0.12
CA LEU A 20 21.16 11.61 -0.57
C LEU A 20 22.13 12.30 0.40
N GLN A 21 21.68 12.64 1.61
CA GLN A 21 22.53 13.16 2.64
C GLN A 21 23.54 12.11 3.12
N GLN A 22 23.13 10.87 3.35
CA GLN A 22 24.02 9.76 3.67
C GLN A 22 25.07 9.51 2.56
N ALA A 23 24.69 9.73 1.30
CA ALA A 23 25.61 9.67 0.15
C ALA A 23 26.55 10.90 0.03
N GLY A 24 26.56 11.83 1.01
CA GLY A 24 27.44 12.98 1.06
C GLY A 24 27.00 14.16 0.18
N HIS A 25 25.73 14.25 -0.15
CA HIS A 25 25.16 15.38 -0.90
C HIS A 25 24.60 16.44 0.07
N ARG A 26 24.60 17.72 -0.37
CA ARG A 26 23.87 18.78 0.34
C ARG A 26 22.45 18.80 -0.17
N VAL A 27 21.46 18.55 0.71
CA VAL A 27 20.06 18.46 0.32
C VAL A 27 19.24 19.56 0.96
N THR A 28 18.37 20.18 0.18
CA THR A 28 17.34 21.12 0.64
C THR A 28 15.99 20.59 0.24
N VAL A 29 15.08 20.41 1.22
CA VAL A 29 13.69 20.03 0.97
C VAL A 29 12.84 21.28 1.04
N ILE A 30 11.99 21.46 0.04
CA ILE A 30 11.02 22.56 -0.06
C ILE A 30 9.63 21.95 -0.11
N ASP A 31 8.75 22.35 0.80
CA ASP A 31 7.33 22.00 0.78
C ASP A 31 6.47 23.26 0.73
N LYS A 32 5.24 23.13 0.25
CA LYS A 32 4.28 24.23 0.21
C LYS A 32 3.73 24.60 1.59
N GLU A 33 3.85 23.70 2.57
CA GLU A 33 3.34 23.80 3.92
C GLU A 33 4.36 23.29 4.95
N ASP A 34 3.92 22.97 6.16
CA ASP A 34 4.73 22.65 7.34
C ASP A 34 5.15 21.17 7.49
N PHE A 35 5.12 20.39 6.44
CA PHE A 35 5.39 18.94 6.40
C PHE A 35 4.34 18.03 7.10
N HIS A 36 3.40 18.59 7.85
CA HIS A 36 2.36 17.83 8.56
C HIS A 36 1.06 17.72 7.75
N HIS A 37 0.82 18.58 6.78
CA HIS A 37 -0.39 18.63 5.97
C HIS A 37 -0.19 17.91 4.63
N ASN A 38 0.09 16.60 4.66
CA ASN A 38 0.26 15.79 3.45
C ASN A 38 -0.29 14.36 3.63
N CYS A 39 -0.44 13.62 2.51
CA CYS A 39 -0.96 12.25 2.54
C CYS A 39 -0.05 11.27 3.30
N SER A 40 1.24 11.53 3.42
CA SER A 40 2.15 10.67 4.16
C SER A 40 1.96 10.78 5.66
N TYR A 41 1.59 11.95 6.17
CA TYR A 41 1.28 12.15 7.57
C TYR A 41 -0.11 11.58 7.94
N GLY A 42 -1.09 11.73 7.05
CA GLY A 42 -2.48 11.31 7.25
C GLY A 42 -2.80 9.92 6.68
N ASN A 43 -1.88 8.96 6.76
CA ASN A 43 -2.12 7.58 6.29
C ASN A 43 -2.40 6.61 7.45
N ALA A 44 -2.75 5.36 7.13
CA ALA A 44 -3.05 4.32 8.12
C ALA A 44 -1.80 3.68 8.76
N GLY A 45 -0.58 4.02 8.32
CA GLY A 45 0.68 3.56 8.89
C GLY A 45 1.01 2.09 8.61
N TYR A 46 0.38 1.44 7.64
CA TYR A 46 0.67 0.04 7.33
C TYR A 46 1.76 -0.12 6.28
N VAL A 47 2.70 -1.03 6.54
CA VAL A 47 3.65 -1.55 5.56
C VAL A 47 3.25 -3.01 5.27
N CYS A 48 2.62 -3.24 4.11
CA CYS A 48 1.95 -4.51 3.81
C CYS A 48 2.57 -5.23 2.60
N PRO A 49 3.58 -6.09 2.78
CA PRO A 49 4.14 -6.90 1.69
C PRO A 49 3.12 -7.86 1.05
N SER A 50 2.06 -8.24 1.78
CA SER A 50 0.96 -9.07 1.27
C SER A 50 0.08 -8.39 0.22
N HIS A 51 0.15 -7.07 0.08
CA HIS A 51 -0.60 -6.31 -0.94
C HIS A 51 0.11 -6.28 -2.30
N PHE A 52 0.39 -7.45 -2.86
CA PHE A 52 1.07 -7.63 -4.14
C PHE A 52 0.15 -7.62 -5.37
N VAL A 53 -1.16 -7.48 -5.18
CA VAL A 53 -2.13 -7.40 -6.28
C VAL A 53 -2.36 -5.94 -6.65
N PRO A 54 -2.10 -5.55 -7.91
CA PRO A 54 -2.33 -4.17 -8.35
C PRO A 54 -3.83 -3.84 -8.36
N LEU A 55 -4.17 -2.56 -8.22
CA LEU A 55 -5.56 -2.11 -8.27
C LEU A 55 -6.23 -2.41 -9.62
N ALA A 56 -5.47 -2.30 -10.73
CA ALA A 56 -5.96 -2.58 -12.09
C ALA A 56 -6.11 -4.10 -12.31
N THR A 57 -7.17 -4.69 -11.77
CA THR A 57 -7.53 -6.11 -11.93
C THR A 57 -8.68 -6.31 -12.92
N PRO A 58 -8.80 -7.49 -13.55
CA PRO A 58 -9.97 -7.81 -14.38
C PRO A 58 -11.29 -7.58 -13.62
N GLY A 59 -12.22 -6.90 -14.27
CA GLY A 59 -13.53 -6.58 -13.68
C GLY A 59 -13.58 -5.38 -12.73
N ILE A 60 -12.44 -4.74 -12.41
CA ILE A 60 -12.40 -3.58 -11.50
C ILE A 60 -13.23 -2.40 -12.00
N ILE A 61 -13.31 -2.20 -13.33
CA ILE A 61 -14.10 -1.11 -13.92
C ILE A 61 -15.58 -1.24 -13.54
N TRP A 62 -16.16 -2.45 -13.69
CA TRP A 62 -17.56 -2.71 -13.30
C TRP A 62 -17.76 -2.59 -11.80
N LYS A 63 -16.82 -3.07 -11.00
CA LYS A 63 -16.87 -2.90 -9.55
C LYS A 63 -16.80 -1.42 -9.17
N GLY A 64 -15.89 -0.65 -9.78
CA GLY A 64 -15.75 0.78 -9.55
C GLY A 64 -17.02 1.55 -9.91
N LEU A 65 -17.63 1.26 -11.06
CA LEU A 65 -18.91 1.86 -11.44
C LEU A 65 -20.02 1.57 -10.41
N LYS A 66 -20.14 0.31 -9.96
CA LYS A 66 -21.11 -0.05 -8.90
C LYS A 66 -20.83 0.67 -7.59
N TRP A 67 -19.56 0.83 -7.23
CA TRP A 67 -19.14 1.52 -6.01
C TRP A 67 -19.48 3.02 -6.06
N MET A 68 -19.37 3.66 -7.20
CA MET A 68 -19.74 5.08 -7.37
C MET A 68 -21.21 5.38 -7.04
N PHE A 69 -22.10 4.38 -7.20
CA PHE A 69 -23.52 4.49 -6.84
C PHE A 69 -23.83 4.05 -5.41
N ASN A 70 -22.83 3.63 -4.65
CA ASN A 70 -22.99 3.19 -3.26
C ASN A 70 -22.37 4.20 -2.31
N SER A 71 -23.19 4.92 -1.55
CA SER A 71 -22.75 5.93 -0.58
C SER A 71 -21.85 5.40 0.55
N LYS A 72 -21.84 4.09 0.78
CA LYS A 72 -20.98 3.40 1.77
C LYS A 72 -19.64 2.95 1.18
N SER A 73 -19.41 3.17 -0.11
CA SER A 73 -18.17 2.77 -0.76
C SER A 73 -17.03 3.74 -0.42
N PRO A 74 -15.85 3.24 -0.09
CA PRO A 74 -14.65 4.08 0.09
C PRO A 74 -14.09 4.61 -1.23
N PHE A 75 -14.60 4.13 -2.38
CA PHE A 75 -14.12 4.49 -3.71
C PHE A 75 -15.11 5.40 -4.41
N TYR A 76 -14.69 6.62 -4.67
CA TYR A 76 -15.44 7.61 -5.42
C TYR A 76 -14.51 8.36 -6.37
N VAL A 77 -14.90 8.46 -7.63
CA VAL A 77 -14.25 9.32 -8.62
C VAL A 77 -15.25 10.41 -9.01
N GLN A 78 -14.93 11.66 -8.72
CA GLN A 78 -15.79 12.78 -9.09
C GLN A 78 -15.91 12.84 -10.63
N PRO A 79 -17.12 12.73 -11.20
CA PRO A 79 -17.32 12.85 -12.64
C PRO A 79 -16.80 14.20 -13.14
N SER A 80 -15.95 14.18 -14.14
CA SER A 80 -15.37 15.38 -14.73
C SER A 80 -15.09 15.16 -16.21
N LEU A 81 -15.32 16.18 -17.02
CA LEU A 81 -14.96 16.19 -18.43
C LEU A 81 -13.48 16.57 -18.66
N ASN A 82 -12.63 16.35 -17.67
CA ASN A 82 -11.21 16.60 -17.78
C ASN A 82 -10.55 15.54 -18.69
N GLY A 83 -9.92 15.99 -19.78
CA GLY A 83 -9.26 15.11 -20.75
C GLY A 83 -8.16 14.23 -20.11
N ALA A 84 -7.45 14.74 -19.08
CA ALA A 84 -6.44 13.97 -18.37
C ALA A 84 -7.05 12.81 -17.56
N LEU A 85 -8.23 13.03 -16.95
CA LEU A 85 -8.96 11.98 -16.24
C LEU A 85 -9.46 10.89 -17.19
N ILE A 86 -9.95 11.29 -18.38
CA ILE A 86 -10.42 10.36 -19.41
C ILE A 86 -9.24 9.52 -19.93
N ASP A 87 -8.11 10.15 -20.28
CA ASP A 87 -6.90 9.45 -20.72
C ASP A 87 -6.39 8.47 -19.66
N TRP A 88 -6.34 8.91 -18.40
CA TRP A 88 -6.00 8.03 -17.28
C TRP A 88 -6.96 6.84 -17.18
N GLY A 89 -8.27 7.08 -17.25
CA GLY A 89 -9.28 6.03 -17.18
C GLY A 89 -9.16 4.99 -18.29
N VAL A 90 -8.86 5.42 -19.52
CA VAL A 90 -8.59 4.52 -20.66
C VAL A 90 -7.33 3.69 -20.43
N LYS A 91 -6.23 4.31 -19.97
CA LYS A 91 -4.98 3.61 -19.65
C LYS A 91 -5.18 2.60 -18.51
N PHE A 92 -5.90 3.00 -17.46
CA PHE A 92 -6.26 2.14 -16.35
C PHE A 92 -7.08 0.92 -16.80
N ALA A 93 -8.12 1.14 -17.61
CA ALA A 93 -8.94 0.07 -18.16
C ALA A 93 -8.12 -0.91 -19.03
N LYS A 94 -7.22 -0.41 -19.88
CA LYS A 94 -6.31 -1.22 -20.70
C LYS A 94 -5.35 -2.04 -19.84
N SER A 95 -4.96 -1.55 -18.67
CA SER A 95 -4.08 -2.23 -17.71
C SER A 95 -4.80 -3.29 -16.87
N ALA A 96 -6.14 -3.26 -16.77
CA ALA A 96 -6.94 -4.16 -15.95
C ALA A 96 -7.02 -5.58 -16.55
N THR A 97 -5.88 -6.24 -16.71
CA THR A 97 -5.74 -7.56 -17.34
C THR A 97 -5.07 -8.57 -16.41
N GLY A 98 -5.37 -9.86 -16.59
CA GLY A 98 -4.69 -10.92 -15.84
C GLY A 98 -3.18 -10.97 -16.07
N LYS A 99 -2.72 -10.60 -17.28
CA LYS A 99 -1.29 -10.47 -17.59
C LYS A 99 -0.63 -9.40 -16.72
N HIS A 100 -1.26 -8.22 -16.62
CA HIS A 100 -0.76 -7.13 -15.77
C HIS A 100 -0.68 -7.55 -14.31
N VAL A 101 -1.71 -8.17 -13.76
CA VAL A 101 -1.70 -8.70 -12.38
C VAL A 101 -0.53 -9.65 -12.17
N LYS A 102 -0.32 -10.59 -13.10
CA LYS A 102 0.76 -11.58 -12.99
C LYS A 102 2.15 -10.94 -13.07
N THR A 103 2.35 -9.99 -13.97
CA THR A 103 3.66 -9.34 -14.15
C THR A 103 3.98 -8.31 -13.08
N SER A 104 2.97 -7.72 -12.45
CA SER A 104 3.15 -6.72 -11.39
C SER A 104 3.35 -7.31 -10.00
N ALA A 105 2.97 -8.56 -9.78
CA ALA A 105 2.99 -9.16 -8.43
C ALA A 105 4.40 -9.20 -7.83
N ILE A 106 5.40 -9.64 -8.59
CA ILE A 106 6.80 -9.72 -8.10
C ILE A 106 7.37 -8.32 -7.81
N PRO A 107 7.34 -7.34 -8.73
CA PRO A 107 7.83 -6.00 -8.41
C PRO A 107 7.13 -5.33 -7.23
N LEU A 108 5.80 -5.52 -7.08
CA LEU A 108 5.05 -4.97 -5.95
C LEU A 108 5.47 -5.61 -4.63
N ARG A 109 5.61 -6.96 -4.60
CA ARG A 109 6.13 -7.66 -3.43
C ARG A 109 7.53 -7.16 -3.07
N ASP A 110 8.44 -7.08 -4.04
CA ASP A 110 9.84 -6.74 -3.80
C ASP A 110 9.99 -5.32 -3.25
N ILE A 111 9.27 -4.35 -3.81
CA ILE A 111 9.30 -2.97 -3.28
C ILE A 111 8.67 -2.87 -1.89
N ALA A 112 7.63 -3.66 -1.60
CA ALA A 112 7.00 -3.67 -0.28
C ALA A 112 7.91 -4.34 0.78
N LEU A 113 8.58 -5.43 0.45
CA LEU A 113 9.59 -6.06 1.31
C LEU A 113 10.79 -5.13 1.55
N LEU A 114 11.24 -4.41 0.51
CA LEU A 114 12.28 -3.40 0.67
C LEU A 114 11.81 -2.29 1.62
N SER A 115 10.60 -1.78 1.43
CA SER A 115 10.02 -0.77 2.33
C SER A 115 9.96 -1.25 3.77
N GLN A 116 9.50 -2.48 4.01
CA GLN A 116 9.49 -3.08 5.35
C GLN A 116 10.89 -3.09 5.99
N LYS A 117 11.88 -3.59 5.25
CA LYS A 117 13.26 -3.61 5.70
C LYS A 117 13.81 -2.23 6.05
N GLU A 118 13.47 -1.21 5.25
CA GLU A 118 13.89 0.16 5.51
C GLU A 118 13.25 0.73 6.79
N TYR A 119 11.96 0.46 7.04
CA TYR A 119 11.30 0.85 8.28
C TYR A 119 11.91 0.15 9.50
N GLU A 120 12.23 -1.14 9.39
CA GLU A 120 12.91 -1.90 10.45
C GLU A 120 14.28 -1.29 10.77
N GLN A 121 15.04 -0.92 9.74
CA GLN A 121 16.33 -0.24 9.92
C GLN A 121 16.17 1.14 10.57
N TRP A 122 15.24 1.96 10.10
CA TRP A 122 15.00 3.28 10.68
C TRP A 122 14.55 3.22 12.15
N ALA A 123 13.79 2.21 12.52
CA ALA A 123 13.38 1.99 13.91
C ALA A 123 14.58 1.75 14.86
N THR A 124 15.76 1.41 14.34
CA THR A 124 16.98 1.22 15.12
C THR A 124 17.89 2.47 15.13
N VAL A 125 17.57 3.50 14.32
CA VAL A 125 18.39 4.71 14.22
C VAL A 125 18.11 5.65 15.39
N PRO A 126 19.09 6.05 16.19
CA PRO A 126 18.90 7.00 17.27
C PRO A 126 18.30 8.33 16.79
N GLY A 127 17.23 8.78 17.43
CA GLY A 127 16.50 9.99 17.06
C GLY A 127 15.36 9.78 16.04
N PHE A 128 15.19 8.56 15.53
CA PHE A 128 13.99 8.17 14.77
C PHE A 128 13.01 7.50 15.73
N ASP A 129 12.28 8.31 16.46
CA ASP A 129 11.28 7.82 17.42
C ASP A 129 9.89 7.82 16.75
N PHE A 130 9.46 6.64 16.31
CA PHE A 130 8.13 6.40 15.77
C PHE A 130 7.64 5.01 16.19
N ALA A 131 6.35 4.87 16.39
CA ALA A 131 5.73 3.64 16.86
C ALA A 131 5.69 2.59 15.74
N TYR A 132 6.81 1.89 15.49
CA TYR A 132 6.87 0.76 14.56
C TYR A 132 6.77 -0.56 15.30
N GLU A 133 5.81 -1.38 14.88
CA GLU A 133 5.61 -2.73 15.42
C GLU A 133 5.51 -3.74 14.27
N HIS A 134 6.24 -4.83 14.36
CA HIS A 134 6.18 -5.93 13.40
C HIS A 134 5.32 -7.07 13.98
N LYS A 135 4.00 -6.84 14.00
CA LYS A 135 3.00 -7.82 14.53
C LYS A 135 2.18 -8.50 13.45
N GLY A 136 2.39 -8.14 12.18
CA GLY A 136 1.57 -8.60 11.05
C GLY A 136 0.32 -7.76 10.85
N LEU A 137 -0.47 -8.13 9.86
CA LEU A 137 -1.77 -7.54 9.52
C LEU A 137 -2.82 -8.65 9.50
N LEU A 138 -3.89 -8.43 10.25
CA LEU A 138 -5.02 -9.36 10.31
C LEU A 138 -6.14 -8.85 9.40
N GLU A 139 -6.57 -9.68 8.44
CA GLU A 139 -7.74 -9.45 7.61
C GLU A 139 -8.87 -10.38 8.04
N ILE A 140 -9.98 -9.82 8.52
CA ILE A 140 -11.14 -10.58 9.00
C ILE A 140 -12.22 -10.60 7.92
N PHE A 141 -12.84 -11.76 7.70
CA PHE A 141 -13.95 -11.93 6.76
C PHE A 141 -15.04 -12.84 7.34
N GLN A 142 -16.29 -12.62 6.93
CA GLN A 142 -17.46 -13.31 7.49
C GLN A 142 -18.26 -14.13 6.47
N THR A 143 -17.88 -14.10 5.19
CA THR A 143 -18.66 -14.76 4.14
C THR A 143 -17.85 -15.79 3.36
N ALA A 144 -18.48 -16.90 2.99
CA ALA A 144 -17.84 -17.97 2.24
C ALA A 144 -17.16 -17.53 0.93
N PRO A 145 -17.74 -16.64 0.10
CA PRO A 145 -17.06 -16.17 -1.11
C PRO A 145 -15.78 -15.37 -0.81
N VAL A 146 -15.76 -14.59 0.29
CA VAL A 146 -14.56 -13.85 0.71
C VAL A 146 -13.52 -14.79 1.30
N ALA A 147 -13.95 -15.82 2.06
CA ALA A 147 -13.06 -16.87 2.55
C ALA A 147 -12.35 -17.62 1.41
N GLU A 148 -13.07 -17.97 0.34
CA GLU A 148 -12.49 -18.64 -0.82
C GLU A 148 -11.48 -17.73 -1.55
N HIS A 149 -11.83 -16.45 -1.69
CA HIS A 149 -10.90 -15.47 -2.24
C HIS A 149 -9.63 -15.34 -1.40
N ALA A 150 -9.75 -15.30 -0.08
CA ALA A 150 -8.63 -15.25 0.86
C ALA A 150 -7.72 -16.48 0.72
N ARG A 151 -8.27 -17.70 0.60
CA ARG A 151 -7.46 -18.92 0.34
C ARG A 151 -6.61 -18.78 -0.92
N HIS A 152 -7.20 -18.33 -2.01
CA HIS A 152 -6.46 -18.11 -3.25
C HIS A 152 -5.37 -17.03 -3.13
N LEU A 153 -5.60 -15.99 -2.32
CA LEU A 153 -4.58 -14.97 -2.06
C LEU A 153 -3.43 -15.55 -1.23
N VAL A 154 -3.72 -16.33 -0.19
CA VAL A 154 -2.70 -17.02 0.62
C VAL A 154 -1.85 -17.96 -0.24
N GLU A 155 -2.46 -18.78 -1.10
CA GLU A 155 -1.72 -19.64 -2.02
C GLU A 155 -0.80 -18.85 -2.98
N LYS A 156 -1.26 -17.69 -3.47
CA LYS A 156 -0.43 -16.81 -4.30
C LYS A 156 0.70 -16.18 -3.52
N ALA A 157 0.43 -15.74 -2.28
CA ALA A 157 1.43 -15.20 -1.37
C ALA A 157 2.56 -16.21 -1.09
N HIS A 158 2.20 -17.47 -0.78
CA HIS A 158 3.18 -18.54 -0.59
C HIS A 158 4.04 -18.79 -1.84
N ARG A 159 3.44 -18.79 -3.04
CA ARG A 159 4.21 -18.89 -4.31
C ARG A 159 5.15 -17.71 -4.52
N LEU A 160 4.87 -16.58 -3.91
CA LEU A 160 5.73 -15.39 -3.92
C LEU A 160 6.72 -15.36 -2.74
N GLY A 161 6.76 -16.39 -1.90
CA GLY A 161 7.66 -16.48 -0.74
C GLY A 161 7.26 -15.56 0.41
N LEU A 162 5.98 -15.17 0.48
CA LEU A 162 5.44 -14.39 1.60
C LEU A 162 4.88 -15.33 2.67
N ASP A 163 5.13 -14.99 3.92
CA ASP A 163 4.59 -15.70 5.08
C ASP A 163 3.19 -15.15 5.38
N THR A 164 2.18 -15.95 5.02
CA THR A 164 0.78 -15.64 5.27
C THR A 164 0.08 -16.88 5.79
N VAL A 165 -0.80 -16.72 6.77
CA VAL A 165 -1.51 -17.83 7.40
C VAL A 165 -3.02 -17.59 7.33
N LEU A 166 -3.77 -18.61 6.99
CA LEU A 166 -5.23 -18.61 7.12
C LEU A 166 -5.60 -19.15 8.51
N LEU A 167 -6.17 -18.30 9.33
CA LEU A 167 -6.60 -18.66 10.67
C LEU A 167 -8.04 -19.20 10.63
N ASP A 168 -8.33 -20.21 11.44
CA ASP A 168 -9.70 -20.60 11.77
C ASP A 168 -10.26 -19.72 12.91
N THR A 169 -11.54 -19.88 13.21
CA THR A 169 -12.23 -19.10 14.25
C THR A 169 -11.57 -19.25 15.62
N ALA A 170 -11.09 -20.44 15.97
CA ALA A 170 -10.47 -20.67 17.28
C ALA A 170 -9.12 -19.95 17.39
N ALA A 171 -8.28 -20.02 16.36
CA ALA A 171 -7.01 -19.32 16.31
C ALA A 171 -7.19 -17.79 16.28
N LEU A 172 -8.21 -17.30 15.54
CA LEU A 172 -8.57 -15.88 15.52
C LEU A 172 -8.99 -15.40 16.92
N GLN A 173 -9.84 -16.15 17.63
CA GLN A 173 -10.29 -15.81 18.97
C GLN A 173 -9.16 -15.80 20.01
N GLN A 174 -8.14 -16.66 19.82
CA GLN A 174 -6.94 -16.62 20.67
C GLN A 174 -6.07 -15.40 20.41
N LEU A 175 -5.97 -14.98 19.15
CA LEU A 175 -5.17 -13.83 18.74
C LEU A 175 -5.86 -12.50 19.12
N GLU A 176 -7.17 -12.43 18.93
CA GLU A 176 -8.02 -11.25 19.20
C GLU A 176 -9.22 -11.63 20.08
N PRO A 177 -9.01 -11.79 21.40
CA PRO A 177 -10.03 -12.29 22.33
C PRO A 177 -11.29 -11.41 22.43
N HIS A 178 -11.18 -10.13 22.07
CA HIS A 178 -12.28 -9.16 22.13
C HIS A 178 -13.05 -9.00 20.83
N THR A 179 -12.71 -9.76 19.79
CA THR A 179 -13.44 -9.75 18.53
C THR A 179 -14.68 -10.62 18.64
N GLU A 180 -15.86 -10.05 18.41
CA GLU A 180 -17.10 -10.80 18.24
C GLU A 180 -17.10 -11.48 16.86
N ILE A 181 -17.12 -12.81 16.86
CA ILE A 181 -17.05 -13.65 15.65
C ILE A 181 -18.37 -14.37 15.45
#